data_d98c4405a632866cac19a4704e5456bf
#
_entry.id   d98c4405a632866cac19a4704e5456bf
#
_cell.length_a   1.000
_cell.length_b   1.000
_cell.length_c   1.000
_cell.angle_alpha   90.00
_cell.angle_beta   90.00
_cell.angle_gamma   90.00
#
_symmetry.space_group_name_H-M   'P 1'
#
loop_
_entity.id
_entity.type
_entity.pdbx_description
1 polymer ?
#
loop_
_entity_poly.entity_id
_entity_poly.type
_entity_poly.pdbx_seq_one_letter_code
_entity_poly.pdbx_strand_id
1 'polypeptide(L)'
;MLNWFTKFNYLMSNILIIKHGSLGDIVQISGVLQDIRETQQGNKIFILTTIQYVDLLSRCPFVDAVLIDKRLPRWNLAYLYKLKKLIKKYNFVKVYDLQNSSRTSFYRKFLFNIANWSSTSTTLKKGTNKKDFDQNSVLERFKIQLENSDVKTKNVLNPNFSWACINVDKIVNKYFGKKFILIFPFSSPKLTHKQWPYYNELITIIKTKHPNLEIAMAPSPNEIEDAKKINAVSITNFNKSLNIMELAGLIKKSSFVVSNDTGPAHMSAHLGKDGLVLFGYHTTPKKVSIETDKFKALSVDDLKNLTAQNVYEKIKNKLELIN
;
A
#
# COMPACT_ATOMS: atom_id res chain seq x y z
N MET A 1 -23.53 45.79 -26.46
CA MET A 1 -22.56 45.15 -25.55
C MET A 1 -22.79 43.64 -25.64
N LEU A 2 -22.00 42.97 -26.46
CA LEU A 2 -22.09 41.51 -26.64
C LEU A 2 -21.15 40.84 -25.63
N ASN A 3 -21.73 40.11 -24.66
CA ASN A 3 -21.01 39.29 -23.71
C ASN A 3 -20.45 38.04 -24.43
N TRP A 4 -19.16 38.06 -24.69
CA TRP A 4 -18.43 36.87 -25.13
C TRP A 4 -18.08 36.00 -23.91
N PHE A 5 -18.99 35.15 -23.47
CA PHE A 5 -18.67 34.02 -22.63
C PHE A 5 -18.04 32.93 -23.53
N THR A 6 -16.76 32.94 -23.67
CA THR A 6 -16.01 31.80 -24.22
C THR A 6 -16.16 30.62 -23.23
N LYS A 7 -17.15 29.76 -23.47
CA LYS A 7 -17.18 28.40 -22.93
C LYS A 7 -15.92 27.68 -23.48
N PHE A 8 -14.86 27.67 -22.69
CA PHE A 8 -13.80 26.69 -22.90
C PHE A 8 -14.43 25.31 -22.67
N ASN A 9 -14.84 24.64 -23.74
CA ASN A 9 -15.05 23.21 -23.72
C ASN A 9 -13.71 22.57 -23.43
N TYR A 10 -13.41 22.30 -22.15
CA TYR A 10 -12.32 21.41 -21.78
C TYR A 10 -12.66 20.03 -22.34
N LEU A 11 -12.11 19.68 -23.49
CA LEU A 11 -12.15 18.32 -24.01
C LEU A 11 -11.56 17.41 -22.94
N MET A 12 -12.43 16.59 -22.31
CA MET A 12 -12.02 15.64 -21.29
C MET A 12 -10.96 14.70 -21.88
N SER A 13 -9.75 14.75 -21.35
CA SER A 13 -8.64 13.90 -21.75
C SER A 13 -8.52 12.68 -20.84
N ASN A 14 -7.96 11.59 -21.36
CA ASN A 14 -7.69 10.41 -20.56
C ASN A 14 -6.24 10.40 -20.08
N ILE A 15 -6.07 10.16 -18.79
CA ILE A 15 -4.79 10.04 -18.10
C ILE A 15 -4.60 8.58 -17.68
N LEU A 16 -3.42 8.02 -17.91
CA LEU A 16 -3.08 6.67 -17.49
C LEU A 16 -2.11 6.70 -16.30
N ILE A 17 -2.45 6.00 -15.23
CA ILE A 17 -1.54 5.69 -14.12
C ILE A 17 -1.13 4.23 -14.23
N ILE A 18 0.14 3.89 -13.98
CA ILE A 18 0.61 2.51 -13.98
C ILE A 18 1.16 2.15 -12.60
N LYS A 19 0.50 1.19 -11.93
CA LYS A 19 0.97 0.62 -10.65
C LYS A 19 0.49 -0.83 -10.53
N HIS A 20 1.44 -1.75 -10.47
CA HIS A 20 1.16 -3.20 -10.46
C HIS A 20 1.10 -3.82 -9.05
N GLY A 21 1.58 -3.12 -8.04
CA GLY A 21 1.70 -3.63 -6.66
C GLY A 21 3.17 -3.70 -6.27
N SER A 22 3.58 -4.16 -5.09
CA SER A 22 2.85 -4.96 -4.07
C SER A 22 1.71 -4.22 -3.33
N LEU A 23 1.09 -4.87 -2.31
CA LEU A 23 0.04 -4.25 -1.50
C LEU A 23 0.53 -2.98 -0.80
N GLY A 24 1.68 -3.02 -0.15
CA GLY A 24 2.27 -1.84 0.49
C GLY A 24 2.48 -0.69 -0.48
N ASP A 25 2.94 -0.99 -1.71
CA ASP A 25 3.09 0.00 -2.79
C ASP A 25 1.76 0.62 -3.24
N ILE A 26 0.67 -0.17 -3.29
CA ILE A 26 -0.67 0.33 -3.64
C ILE A 26 -1.19 1.25 -2.53
N VAL A 27 -0.95 0.91 -1.28
CA VAL A 27 -1.32 1.74 -0.12
C VAL A 27 -0.60 3.10 -0.18
N GLN A 28 0.71 3.08 -0.41
CA GLN A 28 1.56 4.28 -0.44
C GLN A 28 1.19 5.27 -1.55
N ILE A 29 0.66 4.81 -2.67
CA ILE A 29 0.25 5.73 -3.75
C ILE A 29 -1.09 6.42 -3.48
N SER A 30 -1.79 6.19 -2.36
CA SER A 30 -3.08 6.84 -2.09
C SER A 30 -2.99 8.36 -2.13
N GLY A 31 -1.97 8.97 -1.52
CA GLY A 31 -1.75 10.41 -1.58
C GLY A 31 -1.32 10.88 -2.98
N VAL A 32 -0.56 10.06 -3.70
CA VAL A 32 -0.16 10.31 -5.09
C VAL A 32 -1.39 10.36 -6.03
N LEU A 33 -2.31 9.39 -5.87
CA LEU A 33 -3.55 9.35 -6.65
C LEU A 33 -4.42 10.58 -6.38
N GLN A 34 -4.48 11.01 -5.11
CA GLN A 34 -5.21 12.22 -4.73
C GLN A 34 -4.60 13.47 -5.35
N ASP A 35 -3.29 13.67 -5.27
CA ASP A 35 -2.60 14.83 -5.85
C ASP A 35 -2.74 14.87 -7.38
N ILE A 36 -2.67 13.72 -8.05
CA ILE A 36 -2.93 13.62 -9.49
C ILE A 36 -4.39 14.00 -9.79
N ARG A 37 -5.37 13.50 -9.04
CA ARG A 37 -6.80 13.82 -9.22
C ARG A 37 -7.06 15.32 -9.05
N GLU A 38 -6.50 15.93 -8.01
CA GLU A 38 -6.67 17.36 -7.72
C GLU A 38 -6.05 18.25 -8.82
N THR A 39 -4.92 17.77 -9.42
CA THR A 39 -4.26 18.49 -10.54
C THR A 39 -4.96 18.27 -11.87
N GLN A 40 -5.50 17.07 -12.12
CA GLN A 40 -6.11 16.65 -13.37
C GLN A 40 -7.65 16.77 -13.32
N GLN A 41 -8.16 17.85 -12.73
CA GLN A 41 -9.60 18.12 -12.67
C GLN A 41 -10.23 18.15 -14.08
N GLY A 42 -11.37 17.46 -14.24
CA GLY A 42 -12.05 17.34 -15.52
C GLY A 42 -11.51 16.24 -16.46
N ASN A 43 -10.34 15.66 -16.18
CA ASN A 43 -9.82 14.53 -16.94
C ASN A 43 -10.26 13.18 -16.35
N LYS A 44 -10.38 12.15 -17.20
CA LYS A 44 -10.61 10.78 -16.74
C LYS A 44 -9.29 10.11 -16.39
N ILE A 45 -9.21 9.56 -15.18
CA ILE A 45 -8.04 8.87 -14.66
C ILE A 45 -8.26 7.37 -14.69
N PHE A 46 -7.44 6.69 -15.47
CA PHE A 46 -7.38 5.24 -15.56
C PHE A 46 -6.15 4.72 -14.83
N ILE A 47 -6.27 3.59 -14.14
CA ILE A 47 -5.12 2.91 -13.56
C ILE A 47 -4.92 1.53 -14.20
N LEU A 48 -3.71 1.25 -14.69
CA LEU A 48 -3.29 -0.06 -15.17
C LEU A 48 -2.62 -0.81 -14.01
N THR A 49 -3.25 -1.91 -13.59
CA THR A 49 -2.81 -2.71 -12.44
C THR A 49 -2.94 -4.22 -12.68
N THR A 50 -2.58 -5.04 -11.68
CA THR A 50 -2.78 -6.49 -11.73
C THR A 50 -4.15 -6.88 -11.19
N ILE A 51 -4.64 -8.06 -11.56
CA ILE A 51 -6.00 -8.54 -11.26
C ILE A 51 -6.34 -8.46 -9.76
N GLN A 52 -5.37 -8.73 -8.89
CA GLN A 52 -5.56 -8.77 -7.45
C GLN A 52 -5.92 -7.42 -6.80
N TYR A 53 -5.70 -6.29 -7.50
CA TYR A 53 -5.99 -4.94 -6.99
C TYR A 53 -7.16 -4.27 -7.71
N VAL A 54 -7.82 -4.96 -8.63
CA VAL A 54 -8.92 -4.39 -9.42
C VAL A 54 -10.08 -3.97 -8.51
N ASP A 55 -10.57 -4.87 -7.67
CA ASP A 55 -11.70 -4.58 -6.77
C ASP A 55 -11.39 -3.43 -5.82
N LEU A 56 -10.18 -3.41 -5.26
CA LEU A 56 -9.73 -2.34 -4.40
C LEU A 56 -9.71 -0.99 -5.13
N LEU A 57 -9.00 -0.92 -6.27
CA LEU A 57 -8.79 0.34 -6.99
C LEU A 57 -10.05 0.85 -7.71
N SER A 58 -11.00 -0.03 -8.02
CA SER A 58 -12.31 0.36 -8.54
C SER A 58 -13.16 1.13 -7.51
N ARG A 59 -12.82 1.06 -6.23
CA ARG A 59 -13.45 1.85 -5.16
C ARG A 59 -12.67 3.11 -4.81
N CYS A 60 -11.49 3.31 -5.39
CA CYS A 60 -10.66 4.46 -5.10
C CYS A 60 -11.34 5.73 -5.66
N PRO A 61 -11.62 6.77 -4.83
CA PRO A 61 -12.33 7.97 -5.27
C PRO A 61 -11.52 8.83 -6.25
N PHE A 62 -10.24 8.52 -6.42
CA PHE A 62 -9.32 9.26 -7.27
C PHE A 62 -9.13 8.64 -8.67
N VAL A 63 -9.79 7.51 -8.94
CA VAL A 63 -9.67 6.72 -10.17
C VAL A 63 -11.04 6.52 -10.79
N ASP A 64 -11.17 6.74 -12.11
CA ASP A 64 -12.45 6.56 -12.82
C ASP A 64 -12.60 5.17 -13.42
N ALA A 65 -11.48 4.52 -13.78
CA ALA A 65 -11.51 3.19 -14.36
C ALA A 65 -10.21 2.41 -14.13
N VAL A 66 -10.35 1.08 -14.02
CA VAL A 66 -9.23 0.18 -13.80
C VAL A 66 -9.00 -0.69 -15.03
N LEU A 67 -7.77 -0.76 -15.51
CA LEU A 67 -7.32 -1.62 -16.60
C LEU A 67 -6.42 -2.72 -16.05
N ILE A 68 -6.49 -3.91 -16.67
CA ILE A 68 -5.76 -5.08 -16.19
C ILE A 68 -4.53 -5.34 -17.05
N ASP A 69 -3.37 -5.36 -16.41
CA ASP A 69 -2.13 -5.92 -16.95
C ASP A 69 -1.90 -7.32 -16.35
N LYS A 70 -2.03 -8.35 -17.18
CA LYS A 70 -1.77 -9.74 -16.77
C LYS A 70 -0.28 -10.02 -16.50
N ARG A 71 0.60 -9.10 -16.87
CA ARG A 71 2.06 -9.19 -16.72
C ARG A 71 2.67 -10.49 -17.29
N LEU A 72 2.09 -11.02 -18.37
CA LEU A 72 2.66 -12.18 -19.04
C LEU A 72 4.08 -11.88 -19.57
N PRO A 73 4.90 -12.88 -19.83
CA PRO A 73 6.27 -12.69 -20.33
C PRO A 73 6.34 -11.79 -21.57
N ARG A 74 7.41 -11.01 -21.73
CA ARG A 74 7.56 -10.04 -22.83
C ARG A 74 7.68 -10.70 -24.22
N TRP A 75 7.99 -11.97 -24.29
CA TRP A 75 8.00 -12.73 -25.54
C TRP A 75 6.60 -13.18 -25.98
N ASN A 76 5.56 -13.03 -25.16
CA ASN A 76 4.16 -13.31 -25.55
C ASN A 76 3.61 -12.14 -26.39
N LEU A 77 3.89 -12.16 -27.69
CA LEU A 77 3.53 -11.08 -28.62
C LEU A 77 2.02 -10.90 -28.72
N ALA A 78 1.24 -11.98 -28.69
CA ALA A 78 -0.23 -11.92 -28.72
C ALA A 78 -0.79 -11.13 -27.54
N TYR A 79 -0.24 -11.36 -26.35
CA TYR A 79 -0.59 -10.57 -25.16
C TYR A 79 -0.17 -9.10 -25.28
N LEU A 80 1.04 -8.83 -25.73
CA LEU A 80 1.53 -7.46 -25.91
C LEU A 80 0.68 -6.69 -26.94
N TYR A 81 0.29 -7.35 -28.03
CA TYR A 81 -0.62 -6.78 -29.03
C TYR A 81 -1.99 -6.42 -28.42
N LYS A 82 -2.59 -7.34 -27.63
CA LYS A 82 -3.85 -7.10 -26.93
C LYS A 82 -3.73 -5.92 -25.94
N LEU A 83 -2.66 -5.86 -25.18
CA LEU A 83 -2.40 -4.77 -24.24
C LEU A 83 -2.22 -3.43 -24.97
N LYS A 84 -1.45 -3.41 -26.07
CA LYS A 84 -1.30 -2.22 -26.91
C LYS A 84 -2.64 -1.74 -27.48
N LYS A 85 -3.47 -2.66 -28.00
CA LYS A 85 -4.81 -2.34 -28.52
C LYS A 85 -5.72 -1.77 -27.43
N LEU A 86 -5.68 -2.35 -26.21
CA LEU A 86 -6.42 -1.86 -25.05
C LEU A 86 -6.03 -0.41 -24.73
N ILE A 87 -4.73 -0.11 -24.62
CA ILE A 87 -4.24 1.24 -24.29
C ILE A 87 -4.57 2.24 -25.40
N LYS A 88 -4.38 1.85 -26.66
CA LYS A 88 -4.69 2.72 -27.81
C LYS A 88 -6.16 3.12 -27.88
N LYS A 89 -7.09 2.27 -27.44
CA LYS A 89 -8.54 2.52 -27.46
C LYS A 89 -8.93 3.80 -26.70
N TYR A 90 -8.20 4.15 -25.65
CA TYR A 90 -8.55 5.26 -24.75
C TYR A 90 -7.85 6.58 -25.07
N ASN A 91 -6.96 6.65 -26.06
CA ASN A 91 -6.26 7.88 -26.49
C ASN A 91 -5.69 8.67 -25.30
N PHE A 92 -4.84 8.03 -24.50
CA PHE A 92 -4.22 8.68 -23.35
C PHE A 92 -3.27 9.79 -23.78
N VAL A 93 -3.40 10.97 -23.16
CA VAL A 93 -2.54 12.15 -23.42
C VAL A 93 -1.34 12.22 -22.49
N LYS A 94 -1.42 11.60 -21.30
CA LYS A 94 -0.35 11.58 -20.29
C LYS A 94 -0.33 10.25 -19.54
N VAL A 95 0.88 9.81 -19.19
CA VAL A 95 1.11 8.62 -18.33
C VAL A 95 1.86 9.02 -17.08
N TYR A 96 1.39 8.59 -15.93
CA TYR A 96 2.13 8.58 -14.67
C TYR A 96 2.56 7.15 -14.35
N ASP A 97 3.83 6.82 -14.63
CA ASP A 97 4.41 5.51 -14.31
C ASP A 97 4.90 5.52 -12.86
N LEU A 98 4.03 5.12 -11.94
CA LEU A 98 4.35 4.98 -10.53
C LEU A 98 4.97 3.61 -10.19
N GLN A 99 5.06 2.71 -11.17
CA GLN A 99 5.74 1.42 -11.01
C GLN A 99 7.24 1.54 -11.20
N ASN A 100 7.69 2.42 -12.12
CA ASN A 100 9.11 2.70 -12.36
C ASN A 100 9.98 1.43 -12.54
N SER A 101 9.50 0.45 -13.29
CA SER A 101 10.15 -0.84 -13.49
C SER A 101 10.72 -1.01 -14.89
N SER A 102 11.59 -2.02 -15.07
CA SER A 102 12.09 -2.39 -16.40
C SER A 102 10.96 -2.79 -17.37
N ARG A 103 9.84 -3.30 -16.84
CA ARG A 103 8.65 -3.64 -17.63
C ARG A 103 7.96 -2.38 -18.13
N THR A 104 7.72 -1.40 -17.28
CA THR A 104 7.05 -0.15 -17.66
C THR A 104 7.93 0.71 -18.55
N SER A 105 9.26 0.67 -18.36
CA SER A 105 10.22 1.26 -19.28
C SER A 105 10.14 0.62 -20.68
N PHE A 106 9.95 -0.71 -20.77
CA PHE A 106 9.70 -1.39 -22.04
C PHE A 106 8.37 -0.95 -22.66
N TYR A 107 7.30 -0.80 -21.86
CA TYR A 107 6.02 -0.30 -22.36
C TYR A 107 6.17 1.08 -22.97
N ARG A 108 6.86 1.99 -22.31
CA ARG A 108 7.13 3.33 -22.82
C ARG A 108 7.88 3.30 -24.15
N LYS A 109 8.95 2.50 -24.25
CA LYS A 109 9.84 2.51 -25.41
C LYS A 109 9.26 1.81 -26.65
N PHE A 110 8.49 0.74 -26.45
CA PHE A 110 8.15 -0.18 -27.55
C PHE A 110 6.65 -0.46 -27.71
N LEU A 111 5.85 -0.21 -26.68
CA LEU A 111 4.46 -0.65 -26.68
C LEU A 111 3.46 0.51 -26.72
N PHE A 112 3.62 1.51 -25.85
CA PHE A 112 2.69 2.63 -25.72
C PHE A 112 3.29 3.87 -26.38
N ASN A 113 2.75 4.29 -27.50
CA ASN A 113 3.19 5.50 -28.18
C ASN A 113 2.50 6.73 -27.57
N ILE A 114 2.91 7.13 -26.35
CA ILE A 114 2.39 8.28 -25.61
C ILE A 114 3.58 9.17 -25.26
N ALA A 115 3.58 10.39 -25.80
CA ALA A 115 4.72 11.30 -25.69
C ALA A 115 4.94 11.83 -24.25
N ASN A 116 3.84 12.19 -23.57
CA ASN A 116 3.92 12.76 -22.22
C ASN A 116 3.95 11.65 -21.16
N TRP A 117 5.15 11.32 -20.68
CA TRP A 117 5.38 10.21 -19.75
C TRP A 117 6.16 10.67 -18.53
N SER A 118 5.52 10.61 -17.36
CA SER A 118 6.12 10.86 -16.05
C SER A 118 6.62 9.56 -15.44
N SER A 119 7.92 9.46 -15.21
CA SER A 119 8.58 8.36 -14.49
C SER A 119 9.90 8.85 -13.90
N THR A 120 10.49 8.11 -12.98
CA THR A 120 11.80 8.45 -12.43
C THR A 120 12.91 8.54 -13.49
N SER A 121 12.74 7.91 -14.65
CA SER A 121 13.70 7.97 -15.76
C SER A 121 13.46 9.10 -16.75
N THR A 122 12.28 9.74 -16.73
CA THR A 122 11.92 10.79 -17.69
C THR A 122 11.80 12.18 -17.08
N THR A 123 11.57 12.26 -15.77
CA THR A 123 11.30 13.52 -15.06
C THR A 123 12.41 13.97 -14.14
N LEU A 124 13.48 13.18 -13.96
CA LEU A 124 14.65 13.66 -13.22
C LEU A 124 15.25 14.87 -13.93
N LYS A 125 15.51 15.92 -13.17
CA LYS A 125 16.17 17.12 -13.68
C LYS A 125 17.53 16.77 -14.28
N LYS A 126 17.89 17.45 -15.35
CA LYS A 126 19.20 17.27 -16.00
C LYS A 126 20.31 17.48 -14.96
N GLY A 127 21.25 16.55 -14.89
CA GLY A 127 22.33 16.57 -13.89
C GLY A 127 22.01 15.86 -12.56
N THR A 128 20.78 15.43 -12.32
CA THR A 128 20.47 14.65 -11.11
C THR A 128 21.08 13.24 -11.22
N ASN A 129 21.90 12.87 -10.24
CA ASN A 129 22.41 11.51 -10.14
C ASN A 129 21.30 10.55 -9.69
N LYS A 130 21.05 9.50 -10.49
CA LYS A 130 20.02 8.52 -10.16
C LYS A 130 20.29 7.78 -8.85
N LYS A 131 21.56 7.52 -8.50
CA LYS A 131 21.92 6.85 -7.23
C LYS A 131 21.52 7.71 -6.03
N ASP A 132 21.75 9.03 -6.11
CA ASP A 132 21.38 9.96 -5.03
C ASP A 132 19.87 10.09 -4.93
N PHE A 133 19.17 10.16 -6.07
CA PHE A 133 17.71 10.13 -6.10
C PHE A 133 17.15 8.84 -5.44
N ASP A 134 17.75 7.70 -5.72
CA ASP A 134 17.33 6.41 -5.18
C ASP A 134 17.61 6.29 -3.66
N GLN A 135 18.39 7.19 -3.03
CA GLN A 135 18.56 7.27 -1.58
C GLN A 135 17.33 7.87 -0.88
N ASN A 136 16.56 8.69 -1.56
CA ASN A 136 15.33 9.24 -0.99
C ASN A 136 14.34 8.13 -0.61
N SER A 137 13.47 8.42 0.34
CA SER A 137 12.37 7.55 0.72
C SER A 137 11.37 7.35 -0.44
N VAL A 138 10.53 6.31 -0.36
CA VAL A 138 9.56 6.01 -1.42
C VAL A 138 8.63 7.20 -1.69
N LEU A 139 8.09 7.83 -0.65
CA LEU A 139 7.16 8.95 -0.81
C LEU A 139 7.85 10.21 -1.33
N GLU A 140 9.08 10.49 -0.89
CA GLU A 140 9.87 11.60 -1.42
C GLU A 140 10.19 11.43 -2.91
N ARG A 141 10.49 10.20 -3.35
CA ARG A 141 10.69 9.91 -4.78
C ARG A 141 9.44 10.16 -5.60
N PHE A 142 8.26 9.80 -5.09
CA PHE A 142 7.00 10.13 -5.74
C PHE A 142 6.76 11.64 -5.76
N LYS A 143 7.02 12.33 -4.65
CA LYS A 143 6.91 13.80 -4.59
C LYS A 143 7.75 14.46 -5.68
N ILE A 144 9.03 14.13 -5.76
CA ILE A 144 9.94 14.68 -6.78
C ILE A 144 9.45 14.36 -8.20
N GLN A 145 9.02 13.12 -8.46
CA GLN A 145 8.48 12.72 -9.77
C GLN A 145 7.26 13.55 -10.15
N LEU A 146 6.32 13.75 -9.22
CA LEU A 146 5.09 14.50 -9.45
C LEU A 146 5.37 15.99 -9.66
N GLU A 147 6.18 16.62 -8.81
CA GLU A 147 6.55 18.03 -8.94
C GLU A 147 7.25 18.31 -10.26
N ASN A 148 8.15 17.41 -10.70
CA ASN A 148 8.80 17.50 -12.01
C ASN A 148 7.84 17.18 -13.19
N SER A 149 6.58 16.87 -12.91
CA SER A 149 5.52 16.63 -13.90
C SER A 149 4.36 17.62 -13.76
N ASP A 150 4.61 18.76 -13.12
CA ASP A 150 3.67 19.87 -12.90
C ASP A 150 2.45 19.47 -12.05
N VAL A 151 2.62 18.52 -11.13
CA VAL A 151 1.61 18.13 -10.15
C VAL A 151 1.90 18.80 -8.81
N LYS A 152 0.92 19.52 -8.26
CA LYS A 152 1.01 20.08 -6.90
C LYS A 152 0.90 18.95 -5.88
N THR A 153 1.93 18.79 -5.05
CA THR A 153 2.01 17.72 -4.05
C THR A 153 1.60 18.24 -2.66
N LYS A 154 0.46 17.78 -2.17
CA LYS A 154 -0.06 18.09 -0.84
C LYS A 154 -0.23 16.83 0.01
N ASN A 155 -0.63 15.74 -0.62
CA ASN A 155 -1.07 14.51 0.03
C ASN A 155 -0.02 13.39 -0.08
N VAL A 156 0.93 13.49 -1.00
CA VAL A 156 1.91 12.43 -1.32
C VAL A 156 2.72 11.96 -0.11
N LEU A 157 3.12 12.87 0.80
CA LEU A 157 3.90 12.52 2.00
C LEU A 157 3.05 11.99 3.16
N ASN A 158 1.74 12.17 3.10
CA ASN A 158 0.78 11.73 4.12
C ASN A 158 -0.36 10.91 3.47
N PRO A 159 -0.07 9.73 2.90
CA PRO A 159 -1.10 8.92 2.24
C PRO A 159 -2.23 8.58 3.20
N ASN A 160 -3.48 8.73 2.74
CA ASN A 160 -4.66 8.32 3.48
C ASN A 160 -5.33 7.14 2.76
N PHE A 161 -5.35 5.97 3.41
CA PHE A 161 -5.91 4.75 2.85
C PHE A 161 -7.33 4.44 3.35
N SER A 162 -7.97 5.34 4.09
CA SER A 162 -9.29 5.09 4.70
C SER A 162 -10.42 4.86 3.69
N TRP A 163 -10.27 5.30 2.44
CA TRP A 163 -11.22 5.02 1.36
C TRP A 163 -11.36 3.52 1.05
N ALA A 164 -10.36 2.70 1.41
CA ALA A 164 -10.39 1.25 1.21
C ALA A 164 -11.19 0.51 2.29
N CYS A 165 -11.51 1.14 3.42
CA CYS A 165 -12.17 0.48 4.54
C CYS A 165 -13.63 0.17 4.23
N ILE A 166 -14.06 -1.03 4.58
CA ILE A 166 -15.49 -1.39 4.67
C ILE A 166 -15.86 -1.71 6.11
N ASN A 167 -17.16 -1.68 6.42
CA ASN A 167 -17.65 -2.10 7.72
C ASN A 167 -17.47 -3.62 7.90
N VAL A 168 -16.83 -4.00 8.99
CA VAL A 168 -16.54 -5.40 9.35
C VAL A 168 -17.15 -5.83 10.68
N ASP A 169 -18.12 -5.07 11.22
CA ASP A 169 -18.75 -5.36 12.51
C ASP A 169 -19.33 -6.77 12.54
N LYS A 170 -20.01 -7.19 11.47
CA LYS A 170 -20.55 -8.55 11.36
C LYS A 170 -19.48 -9.65 11.41
N ILE A 171 -18.27 -9.35 10.95
CA ILE A 171 -17.14 -10.29 11.00
C ILE A 171 -16.57 -10.30 12.43
N VAL A 172 -16.21 -9.13 12.96
CA VAL A 172 -15.54 -9.00 14.26
C VAL A 172 -16.41 -9.50 15.41
N ASN A 173 -17.72 -9.18 15.42
CA ASN A 173 -18.63 -9.56 16.47
C ASN A 173 -18.86 -11.08 16.59
N LYS A 174 -18.44 -11.88 15.58
CA LYS A 174 -18.41 -13.36 15.69
C LYS A 174 -17.28 -13.86 16.58
N TYR A 175 -16.22 -13.06 16.77
CA TYR A 175 -15.03 -13.46 17.51
C TYR A 175 -14.95 -12.80 18.87
N PHE A 176 -15.24 -11.50 18.96
CA PHE A 176 -15.17 -10.76 20.22
C PHE A 176 -16.17 -9.60 20.30
N GLY A 177 -16.61 -9.33 21.55
CA GLY A 177 -17.41 -8.14 21.89
C GLY A 177 -16.60 -7.00 22.51
N LYS A 178 -15.26 -7.07 22.51
CA LYS A 178 -14.38 -6.14 23.22
C LYS A 178 -13.19 -5.69 22.35
N LYS A 179 -12.35 -4.80 22.92
CA LYS A 179 -11.14 -4.29 22.27
C LYS A 179 -10.17 -5.43 21.95
N PHE A 180 -9.48 -5.32 20.81
CA PHE A 180 -8.50 -6.30 20.39
C PHE A 180 -7.31 -5.61 19.72
N ILE A 181 -6.17 -6.28 19.77
CA ILE A 181 -4.98 -5.92 18.99
C ILE A 181 -4.82 -6.89 17.83
N LEU A 182 -4.22 -6.38 16.75
CA LEU A 182 -3.86 -7.21 15.60
C LEU A 182 -2.37 -7.48 15.58
N ILE A 183 -2.00 -8.71 15.26
CA ILE A 183 -0.63 -9.07 14.93
C ILE A 183 -0.56 -9.56 13.48
N PHE A 184 0.55 -9.23 12.80
CA PHE A 184 0.86 -9.73 11.45
C PHE A 184 2.22 -10.44 11.47
N PRO A 185 2.23 -11.73 11.87
CA PRO A 185 3.46 -12.49 12.14
C PRO A 185 4.13 -13.03 10.87
N PHE A 186 3.46 -13.00 9.72
CA PHE A 186 3.94 -13.60 8.49
C PHE A 186 4.54 -12.56 7.53
N SER A 187 5.27 -13.06 6.54
CA SER A 187 5.76 -12.29 5.39
C SER A 187 5.65 -13.15 4.13
N SER A 188 5.92 -12.55 2.97
CA SER A 188 6.01 -13.32 1.72
C SER A 188 6.95 -14.51 1.89
N PRO A 189 6.64 -15.72 1.36
CA PRO A 189 7.49 -16.91 1.47
C PRO A 189 8.93 -16.71 0.98
N LYS A 190 9.16 -15.75 0.09
CA LYS A 190 10.50 -15.36 -0.40
C LYS A 190 11.26 -14.43 0.54
N LEU A 191 10.63 -13.93 1.61
CA LEU A 191 11.16 -12.91 2.50
C LEU A 191 11.09 -13.34 3.98
N THR A 192 11.40 -14.60 4.26
CA THR A 192 11.34 -15.18 5.62
C THR A 192 12.22 -14.46 6.62
N HIS A 193 13.32 -13.82 6.16
CA HIS A 193 14.18 -12.98 6.99
C HIS A 193 13.50 -11.76 7.59
N LYS A 194 12.27 -11.41 7.09
CA LYS A 194 11.43 -10.37 7.67
C LYS A 194 10.51 -10.87 8.78
N GLN A 195 10.47 -12.17 9.05
CA GLN A 195 9.62 -12.73 10.08
C GLN A 195 10.33 -12.70 11.44
N TRP A 196 9.71 -12.03 12.39
CA TRP A 196 10.12 -12.08 13.79
C TRP A 196 9.61 -13.38 14.42
N PRO A 197 10.45 -14.19 15.08
CA PRO A 197 10.05 -15.54 15.48
C PRO A 197 9.28 -15.62 16.80
N TYR A 198 9.27 -14.57 17.64
CA TYR A 198 8.81 -14.63 19.03
C TYR A 198 7.39 -14.10 19.26
N TYR A 199 6.49 -14.22 18.26
CA TYR A 199 5.11 -13.77 18.42
C TYR A 199 4.35 -14.54 19.50
N ASN A 200 4.53 -15.86 19.63
CA ASN A 200 3.84 -16.65 20.67
C ASN A 200 4.29 -16.25 22.08
N GLU A 201 5.57 -15.93 22.26
CA GLU A 201 6.09 -15.43 23.53
C GLU A 201 5.50 -14.06 23.87
N LEU A 202 5.44 -13.14 22.89
CA LEU A 202 4.81 -11.83 23.07
C LEU A 202 3.33 -11.98 23.45
N ILE A 203 2.60 -12.86 22.77
CA ILE A 203 1.19 -13.17 23.07
C ILE A 203 1.05 -13.65 24.52
N THR A 204 1.92 -14.53 24.99
CA THR A 204 1.92 -15.04 26.36
C THR A 204 2.12 -13.91 27.37
N ILE A 205 3.11 -13.02 27.13
CA ILE A 205 3.36 -11.85 27.99
C ILE A 205 2.12 -10.94 28.03
N ILE A 206 1.54 -10.63 26.87
CA ILE A 206 0.37 -9.74 26.81
C ILE A 206 -0.83 -10.36 27.52
N LYS A 207 -1.15 -11.62 27.27
CA LYS A 207 -2.28 -12.30 27.94
C LYS A 207 -2.12 -12.38 29.46
N THR A 208 -0.89 -12.55 29.93
CA THR A 208 -0.59 -12.57 31.38
C THR A 208 -0.79 -11.20 32.03
N LYS A 209 -0.35 -10.13 31.37
CA LYS A 209 -0.38 -8.77 31.92
C LYS A 209 -1.67 -8.01 31.62
N HIS A 210 -2.35 -8.37 30.52
CA HIS A 210 -3.58 -7.73 30.03
C HIS A 210 -4.63 -8.81 29.68
N PRO A 211 -5.18 -9.54 30.67
CA PRO A 211 -6.04 -10.72 30.45
C PRO A 211 -7.36 -10.37 29.74
N ASN A 212 -7.78 -9.12 29.77
CA ASN A 212 -9.02 -8.66 29.11
C ASN A 212 -8.80 -8.29 27.63
N LEU A 213 -7.56 -8.24 27.15
CA LEU A 213 -7.24 -7.81 25.79
C LEU A 213 -7.20 -9.03 24.85
N GLU A 214 -8.01 -8.98 23.81
CA GLU A 214 -7.99 -10.02 22.78
C GLU A 214 -6.85 -9.80 21.78
N ILE A 215 -6.26 -10.89 21.32
CA ILE A 215 -5.18 -10.86 20.32
C ILE A 215 -5.62 -11.63 19.09
N ALA A 216 -5.62 -10.96 17.97
CA ALA A 216 -6.11 -11.48 16.70
C ALA A 216 -5.05 -11.37 15.60
N MET A 217 -5.23 -12.17 14.56
CA MET A 217 -4.51 -12.05 13.29
C MET A 217 -5.47 -12.27 12.13
N ALA A 218 -5.09 -11.83 10.93
CA ALA A 218 -5.87 -12.06 9.71
C ALA A 218 -4.93 -12.70 8.66
N PRO A 219 -4.84 -14.04 8.62
CA PRO A 219 -3.94 -14.73 7.70
C PRO A 219 -4.39 -14.59 6.24
N SER A 220 -3.44 -14.45 5.34
CA SER A 220 -3.67 -14.58 3.90
C SER A 220 -3.96 -16.04 3.52
N PRO A 221 -4.46 -16.33 2.31
CA PRO A 221 -4.78 -17.71 1.90
C PRO A 221 -3.61 -18.69 2.06
N ASN A 222 -2.39 -18.22 1.85
CA ASN A 222 -1.18 -19.06 1.95
C ASN A 222 -0.65 -19.20 3.39
N GLU A 223 -1.22 -18.49 4.36
CA GLU A 223 -0.77 -18.44 5.75
C GLU A 223 -1.72 -19.19 6.71
N ILE A 224 -2.86 -19.69 6.22
CA ILE A 224 -3.91 -20.31 7.06
C ILE A 224 -3.35 -21.50 7.87
N GLU A 225 -2.52 -22.35 7.27
CA GLU A 225 -1.96 -23.50 7.97
C GLU A 225 -0.90 -23.07 9.02
N ASP A 226 -0.06 -22.11 8.69
CA ASP A 226 0.94 -21.60 9.63
C ASP A 226 0.29 -20.77 10.76
N ALA A 227 -0.85 -20.15 10.49
CA ALA A 227 -1.63 -19.42 11.48
C ALA A 227 -2.10 -20.31 12.64
N LYS A 228 -2.31 -21.62 12.40
CA LYS A 228 -2.67 -22.59 13.47
C LYS A 228 -1.58 -22.75 14.54
N LYS A 229 -0.33 -22.38 14.22
CA LYS A 229 0.83 -22.43 15.13
C LYS A 229 0.96 -21.19 16.03
N ILE A 230 0.15 -20.16 15.78
CA ILE A 230 0.17 -18.89 16.51
C ILE A 230 -1.01 -18.85 17.48
N ASN A 231 -0.74 -18.51 18.73
CA ASN A 231 -1.73 -18.52 19.83
C ASN A 231 -2.66 -17.28 19.83
N ALA A 232 -3.01 -16.77 18.64
CA ALA A 232 -3.92 -15.66 18.42
C ALA A 232 -5.18 -16.11 17.67
N VAL A 233 -6.27 -15.37 17.81
CA VAL A 233 -7.52 -15.65 17.12
C VAL A 233 -7.37 -15.33 15.63
N SER A 234 -7.53 -16.32 14.77
CA SER A 234 -7.53 -16.13 13.31
C SER A 234 -8.87 -15.60 12.82
N ILE A 235 -8.90 -14.35 12.36
CA ILE A 235 -10.13 -13.75 11.82
C ILE A 235 -10.25 -14.10 10.35
N THR A 236 -11.37 -14.72 9.99
CA THR A 236 -11.73 -15.11 8.62
C THR A 236 -13.17 -14.69 8.34
N ASN A 237 -13.55 -14.64 7.06
CA ASN A 237 -14.93 -14.45 6.64
C ASN A 237 -15.41 -15.71 5.88
N PHE A 238 -16.41 -16.41 6.43
CA PHE A 238 -16.89 -17.72 5.94
C PHE A 238 -15.74 -18.73 5.70
N ASN A 239 -14.84 -18.88 6.66
CA ASN A 239 -13.64 -19.72 6.61
C ASN A 239 -12.66 -19.39 5.47
N LYS A 240 -12.75 -18.18 4.89
CA LYS A 240 -11.82 -17.67 3.89
C LYS A 240 -11.05 -16.47 4.46
N SER A 241 -9.84 -16.29 4.00
CA SER A 241 -9.06 -15.08 4.29
C SER A 241 -9.84 -13.83 3.91
N LEU A 242 -9.64 -12.76 4.70
CA LEU A 242 -10.23 -11.46 4.41
C LEU A 242 -9.71 -10.92 3.08
N ASN A 243 -10.56 -10.29 2.30
CA ASN A 243 -10.11 -9.47 1.18
C ASN A 243 -9.44 -8.18 1.69
N ILE A 244 -8.79 -7.43 0.79
CA ILE A 244 -8.01 -6.24 1.17
C ILE A 244 -8.88 -5.18 1.87
N MET A 245 -10.12 -5.01 1.46
CA MET A 245 -11.05 -4.01 2.02
C MET A 245 -11.56 -4.42 3.39
N GLU A 246 -11.85 -5.71 3.58
CA GLU A 246 -12.18 -6.29 4.89
C GLU A 246 -10.99 -6.18 5.84
N LEU A 247 -9.78 -6.46 5.36
CA LEU A 247 -8.55 -6.31 6.13
C LEU A 247 -8.33 -4.84 6.54
N ALA A 248 -8.55 -3.89 5.63
CA ALA A 248 -8.46 -2.46 5.94
C ALA A 248 -9.50 -2.07 7.03
N GLY A 249 -10.73 -2.54 6.91
CA GLY A 249 -11.77 -2.34 7.93
C GLY A 249 -11.41 -2.95 9.28
N LEU A 250 -10.86 -4.16 9.29
CA LEU A 250 -10.39 -4.84 10.51
C LEU A 250 -9.25 -4.07 11.19
N ILE A 251 -8.24 -3.65 10.42
CA ILE A 251 -7.15 -2.82 10.93
C ILE A 251 -7.70 -1.52 11.51
N LYS A 252 -8.61 -0.85 10.80
CA LYS A 252 -9.25 0.38 11.29
C LYS A 252 -9.98 0.19 12.62
N LYS A 253 -10.60 -0.97 12.83
CA LYS A 253 -11.36 -1.31 14.04
C LYS A 253 -10.46 -1.77 15.20
N SER A 254 -9.28 -2.33 14.95
CA SER A 254 -8.36 -2.77 16.00
C SER A 254 -7.91 -1.60 16.88
N SER A 255 -7.49 -1.88 18.11
CA SER A 255 -6.98 -0.86 19.02
C SER A 255 -5.48 -0.59 18.83
N PHE A 256 -4.71 -1.61 18.46
CA PHE A 256 -3.28 -1.53 18.24
C PHE A 256 -2.82 -2.59 17.23
N VAL A 257 -1.68 -2.35 16.58
CA VAL A 257 -1.10 -3.31 15.61
C VAL A 257 0.36 -3.59 15.92
N VAL A 258 0.76 -4.87 15.92
CA VAL A 258 2.16 -5.29 15.89
C VAL A 258 2.41 -6.08 14.62
N SER A 259 3.39 -5.69 13.81
CA SER A 259 3.59 -6.27 12.49
C SER A 259 5.06 -6.42 12.12
N ASN A 260 5.38 -7.41 11.29
CA ASN A 260 6.58 -7.38 10.46
C ASN A 260 6.46 -6.34 9.35
N ASP A 261 7.57 -5.99 8.68
CA ASP A 261 7.56 -5.11 7.48
C ASP A 261 6.86 -5.79 6.29
N THR A 262 5.55 -5.57 6.18
CA THR A 262 4.67 -6.22 5.21
C THR A 262 3.57 -5.27 4.71
N GLY A 263 2.77 -5.71 3.75
CA GLY A 263 1.62 -4.94 3.23
C GLY A 263 0.65 -4.47 4.31
N PRO A 264 0.21 -5.33 5.26
CA PRO A 264 -0.62 -4.92 6.40
C PRO A 264 0.00 -3.85 7.30
N ALA A 265 1.34 -3.82 7.49
CA ALA A 265 2.01 -2.74 8.21
C ALA A 265 1.83 -1.40 7.52
N HIS A 266 2.04 -1.34 6.20
CA HIS A 266 1.77 -0.12 5.42
C HIS A 266 0.31 0.30 5.49
N MET A 267 -0.63 -0.67 5.43
CA MET A 267 -2.05 -0.36 5.64
C MET A 267 -2.29 0.27 7.02
N SER A 268 -1.72 -0.30 8.07
CA SER A 268 -1.87 0.20 9.45
C SER A 268 -1.34 1.62 9.60
N ALA A 269 -0.15 1.88 9.07
CA ALA A 269 0.48 3.21 9.08
C ALA A 269 -0.41 4.25 8.38
N HIS A 270 -0.85 3.97 7.16
CA HIS A 270 -1.61 4.92 6.33
C HIS A 270 -3.13 4.91 6.59
N LEU A 271 -3.61 4.06 7.49
CA LEU A 271 -4.92 4.15 8.14
C LEU A 271 -4.88 4.97 9.44
N GLY A 272 -3.70 5.45 9.85
CA GLY A 272 -3.50 6.23 11.07
C GLY A 272 -3.72 5.41 12.34
N LYS A 273 -3.35 4.12 12.34
CA LYS A 273 -3.44 3.25 13.52
C LYS A 273 -2.25 3.42 14.45
N ASP A 274 -2.50 3.29 15.74
CA ASP A 274 -1.42 3.08 16.71
C ASP A 274 -0.82 1.70 16.51
N GLY A 275 0.51 1.61 16.48
CA GLY A 275 1.15 0.31 16.27
C GLY A 275 2.67 0.36 16.25
N LEU A 276 3.24 -0.83 16.15
CA LEU A 276 4.68 -1.07 16.08
C LEU A 276 4.98 -2.02 14.91
N VAL A 277 5.93 -1.62 14.07
CA VAL A 277 6.47 -2.48 13.01
C VAL A 277 7.91 -2.87 13.30
N LEU A 278 8.24 -4.14 13.06
CA LEU A 278 9.55 -4.71 13.37
C LEU A 278 10.40 -4.81 12.09
N PHE A 279 11.60 -4.27 12.14
CA PHE A 279 12.56 -4.26 11.05
C PHE A 279 13.86 -4.98 11.42
N GLY A 280 14.33 -5.83 10.52
CA GLY A 280 15.70 -6.34 10.50
C GLY A 280 16.57 -5.55 9.51
N TYR A 281 17.71 -6.11 9.15
CA TYR A 281 18.75 -5.51 8.29
C TYR A 281 18.32 -5.19 6.85
N HIS A 282 17.23 -5.75 6.37
CA HIS A 282 16.86 -5.79 4.94
C HIS A 282 16.48 -4.42 4.34
N THR A 283 16.03 -3.48 5.16
CA THR A 283 15.71 -2.10 4.78
C THR A 283 15.53 -1.25 6.02
N THR A 284 15.27 0.04 5.85
CA THR A 284 15.00 0.95 6.97
C THR A 284 13.57 1.50 6.92
N PRO A 285 12.96 1.81 8.07
CA PRO A 285 11.62 2.43 8.13
C PRO A 285 11.54 3.71 7.31
N LYS A 286 12.58 4.54 7.37
CA LYS A 286 12.69 5.79 6.59
C LYS A 286 12.64 5.50 5.09
N LYS A 287 13.40 4.52 4.62
CA LYS A 287 13.48 4.15 3.19
C LYS A 287 12.13 3.77 2.61
N VAL A 288 11.34 3.01 3.37
CA VAL A 288 10.01 2.56 2.96
C VAL A 288 8.88 3.50 3.38
N SER A 289 9.18 4.64 4.03
CA SER A 289 8.20 5.66 4.42
C SER A 289 7.02 5.10 5.22
N ILE A 290 7.30 4.27 6.24
CA ILE A 290 6.23 3.60 6.99
C ILE A 290 5.89 4.27 8.31
N GLU A 291 6.84 5.05 8.88
CA GLU A 291 6.63 5.70 10.17
C GLU A 291 5.67 6.89 10.06
N THR A 292 4.79 6.99 11.03
CA THR A 292 3.87 8.11 11.25
C THR A 292 3.90 8.51 12.73
N ASP A 293 3.14 9.54 13.12
CA ASP A 293 3.03 9.93 14.53
C ASP A 293 2.54 8.78 15.42
N LYS A 294 1.66 7.92 14.90
CA LYS A 294 1.02 6.82 15.62
C LYS A 294 1.64 5.45 15.36
N PHE A 295 2.24 5.24 14.21
CA PHE A 295 2.81 3.96 13.80
C PHE A 295 4.32 4.04 13.82
N LYS A 296 4.96 3.38 14.80
CA LYS A 296 6.40 3.47 15.05
C LYS A 296 7.13 2.22 14.59
N ALA A 297 8.42 2.36 14.32
CA ALA A 297 9.27 1.25 13.94
C ALA A 297 10.28 0.91 15.05
N LEU A 298 10.56 -0.38 15.19
CA LEU A 298 11.65 -0.91 15.99
C LEU A 298 12.60 -1.64 15.06
N SER A 299 13.80 -1.10 14.88
CA SER A 299 14.83 -1.65 14.00
C SER A 299 15.94 -2.32 14.79
N VAL A 300 16.35 -3.50 14.34
CA VAL A 300 17.48 -4.28 14.86
C VAL A 300 18.27 -4.89 13.70
N ASP A 301 19.51 -5.26 13.94
CA ASP A 301 20.33 -5.90 12.89
C ASP A 301 19.83 -7.32 12.56
N ASP A 302 19.34 -8.07 13.54
CA ASP A 302 18.70 -9.39 13.31
C ASP A 302 17.46 -9.52 14.20
N LEU A 303 16.32 -9.80 13.58
CA LEU A 303 15.05 -10.03 14.28
C LEU A 303 15.11 -11.19 15.28
N LYS A 304 16.02 -12.14 15.11
CA LYS A 304 16.23 -13.24 16.06
C LYS A 304 16.80 -12.77 17.40
N ASN A 305 17.48 -11.62 17.42
CA ASN A 305 18.05 -11.04 18.64
C ASN A 305 17.06 -10.13 19.38
N LEU A 306 15.90 -9.83 18.78
CA LEU A 306 14.86 -9.02 19.38
C LEU A 306 13.94 -9.89 20.23
N THR A 307 14.06 -9.83 21.56
CA THR A 307 13.25 -10.64 22.46
C THR A 307 11.80 -10.15 22.55
N ALA A 308 10.88 -11.05 22.91
CA ALA A 308 9.47 -10.70 23.15
C ALA A 308 9.31 -9.65 24.27
N GLN A 309 10.14 -9.73 25.33
CA GLN A 309 10.17 -8.75 26.41
C GLN A 309 10.54 -7.36 25.90
N ASN A 310 11.52 -7.24 25.01
CA ASN A 310 11.93 -5.95 24.45
C ASN A 310 10.81 -5.32 23.62
N VAL A 311 10.09 -6.13 22.84
CA VAL A 311 8.92 -5.65 22.08
C VAL A 311 7.80 -5.23 23.03
N TYR A 312 7.51 -6.04 24.07
CA TYR A 312 6.48 -5.72 25.06
C TYR A 312 6.78 -4.37 25.77
N GLU A 313 8.02 -4.13 26.21
CA GLU A 313 8.41 -2.87 26.85
C GLU A 313 8.18 -1.64 25.95
N LYS A 314 8.28 -1.79 24.63
CA LYS A 314 8.00 -0.70 23.69
C LYS A 314 6.51 -0.38 23.54
N ILE A 315 5.63 -1.35 23.79
CA ILE A 315 4.18 -1.19 23.57
C ILE A 315 3.35 -1.14 24.87
N LYS A 316 3.91 -1.49 26.02
CA LYS A 316 3.18 -1.65 27.30
C LYS A 316 2.32 -0.43 27.67
N ASN A 317 2.86 0.78 27.61
CA ASN A 317 2.12 1.99 27.96
C ASN A 317 0.90 2.21 27.05
N LYS A 318 1.00 1.81 25.78
CA LYS A 318 -0.16 1.86 24.84
C LYS A 318 -1.19 0.79 25.16
N LEU A 319 -0.74 -0.41 25.55
CA LEU A 319 -1.64 -1.49 25.94
C LEU A 319 -2.38 -1.18 27.26
N GLU A 320 -1.74 -0.52 28.22
CA GLU A 320 -2.36 -0.06 29.47
C GLU A 320 -3.51 0.92 29.20
N LEU A 321 -3.37 1.81 28.21
CA LEU A 321 -4.42 2.76 27.79
C LEU A 321 -5.59 2.08 27.04
N ILE A 322 -5.37 0.88 26.52
CA ILE A 322 -6.37 0.12 25.77
C ILE A 322 -7.16 -0.81 26.70
N ASN A 323 -6.50 -1.34 27.72
CA ASN A 323 -7.08 -2.30 28.69
C ASN A 323 -8.09 -1.61 29.66
#